data_c084cf26af7b79dd3069a77f18af429e
#
_entry.id   c084cf26af7b79dd3069a77f18af429e
#
_cell.length_a   1.000
_cell.length_b   1.000
_cell.length_c   1.000
_cell.angle_alpha   90.00
_cell.angle_beta   90.00
_cell.angle_gamma   90.00
#
_symmetry.space_group_name_H-M   'P 1'
#
loop_
_entity.id
_entity.type
_entity.pdbx_description
1 polymer ?
#
loop_
_entity_poly.entity_id
_entity_poly.type
_entity_poly.pdbx_seq_one_letter_code
_entity_poly.pdbx_strand_id
1 'polypeptide(L)'
;MAQTLQSYITAVRYLLHDANANFYTNSQLTDYINGARARVVRDTGCLRTVQTSQTPCTPVAGGNTPVIWSSGLTVSAGDYVFSNIYIYAVTVGGVLGDNPAYPSANNIYPPSTPFTSGTATVQYAGPSELINYSCLPSGNLTLDVININLYWGNSRIPLRYMPWTDFNAQLRYWQNRIGTPVAYSIYGQSQIYIGPVPDIAYVIDLDTVLLPTDLVNLSDTDNINDPYSNPVKFYAAYLAKYYEQSFGEAEIYLGQYKQQIQAVQASIYTRRLPDPYSRAY
;
A
#
# COMPACT_ATOMS: atom_id res chain seq x y z
N MET A 1 -23.30 11.58 -6.59
CA MET A 1 -23.40 11.85 -5.13
C MET A 1 -22.68 10.75 -4.40
N ALA A 2 -21.97 11.06 -3.31
CA ALA A 2 -21.34 10.02 -2.48
C ALA A 2 -22.44 9.14 -1.86
N GLN A 3 -22.26 7.83 -1.93
CA GLN A 3 -23.18 6.86 -1.33
C GLN A 3 -22.93 6.79 0.18
N THR A 4 -23.97 6.64 1.00
CA THR A 4 -23.84 6.39 2.43
C THR A 4 -24.13 4.93 2.76
N LEU A 5 -23.67 4.43 3.91
CA LEU A 5 -24.00 3.08 4.35
C LEU A 5 -25.52 2.86 4.38
N GLN A 6 -26.28 3.84 4.87
CA GLN A 6 -27.75 3.78 4.88
C GLN A 6 -28.33 3.61 3.47
N SER A 7 -27.78 4.31 2.48
CA SER A 7 -28.26 4.21 1.08
C SER A 7 -27.98 2.82 0.49
N TYR A 8 -26.82 2.23 0.81
CA TYR A 8 -26.51 0.87 0.41
C TYR A 8 -27.42 -0.14 1.08
N ILE A 9 -27.64 -0.06 2.40
CA ILE A 9 -28.55 -0.95 3.12
C ILE A 9 -29.92 -0.91 2.51
N THR A 10 -30.46 0.30 2.23
CA THR A 10 -31.76 0.46 1.62
C THR A 10 -31.81 -0.18 0.22
N ALA A 11 -30.79 0.03 -0.61
CA ALA A 11 -30.72 -0.55 -1.95
C ALA A 11 -30.63 -2.09 -1.92
N VAL A 12 -29.82 -2.64 -1.01
CA VAL A 12 -29.67 -4.10 -0.84
C VAL A 12 -30.96 -4.72 -0.32
N ARG A 13 -31.63 -4.11 0.67
CA ARG A 13 -32.93 -4.57 1.17
C ARG A 13 -33.99 -4.59 0.08
N TYR A 14 -34.01 -3.58 -0.79
CA TYR A 14 -34.90 -3.56 -1.94
C TYR A 14 -34.67 -4.75 -2.87
N LEU A 15 -33.43 -5.08 -3.17
CA LEU A 15 -33.08 -6.25 -4.00
C LEU A 15 -33.46 -7.59 -3.33
N LEU A 16 -33.32 -7.68 -2.02
CA LEU A 16 -33.62 -8.89 -1.24
C LEU A 16 -35.11 -9.01 -0.86
N HIS A 17 -35.96 -8.04 -1.21
CA HIS A 17 -37.35 -7.95 -0.80
C HIS A 17 -37.56 -7.97 0.73
N ASP A 18 -36.59 -7.46 1.50
CA ASP A 18 -36.60 -7.36 2.96
C ASP A 18 -36.75 -5.92 3.46
N ALA A 19 -37.70 -5.18 2.93
CA ALA A 19 -37.91 -3.76 3.28
C ALA A 19 -38.17 -3.54 4.78
N ASN A 20 -38.78 -4.51 5.45
CA ASN A 20 -39.14 -4.43 6.88
C ASN A 20 -38.06 -4.96 7.83
N ALA A 21 -36.89 -5.30 7.34
CA ALA A 21 -35.77 -5.83 8.14
C ALA A 21 -36.11 -7.11 8.97
N ASN A 22 -36.91 -7.98 8.38
CA ASN A 22 -37.36 -9.19 9.06
C ASN A 22 -36.34 -10.32 8.98
N PHE A 23 -35.54 -10.39 7.91
CA PHE A 23 -34.63 -11.50 7.63
C PHE A 23 -33.17 -11.15 7.89
N TYR A 24 -32.73 -9.92 7.54
CA TYR A 24 -31.34 -9.49 7.66
C TYR A 24 -31.19 -8.34 8.63
N THR A 25 -30.26 -8.47 9.57
CA THR A 25 -29.91 -7.38 10.48
C THR A 25 -29.07 -6.31 9.74
N ASN A 26 -29.05 -5.08 10.23
CA ASN A 26 -28.19 -4.02 9.68
C ASN A 26 -26.71 -4.39 9.78
N SER A 27 -26.29 -5.07 10.84
CA SER A 27 -24.91 -5.52 11.03
C SER A 27 -24.50 -6.50 9.93
N GLN A 28 -25.31 -7.54 9.65
CA GLN A 28 -25.03 -8.49 8.58
C GLN A 28 -24.94 -7.82 7.22
N LEU A 29 -25.86 -6.91 6.91
CA LEU A 29 -25.82 -6.17 5.65
C LEU A 29 -24.60 -5.27 5.57
N THR A 30 -24.16 -4.66 6.67
CA THR A 30 -22.93 -3.85 6.72
C THR A 30 -21.71 -4.69 6.39
N ASP A 31 -21.60 -5.90 6.94
CA ASP A 31 -20.49 -6.82 6.64
C ASP A 31 -20.49 -7.23 5.16
N TYR A 32 -21.66 -7.54 4.59
CA TYR A 32 -21.77 -7.87 3.17
C TYR A 32 -21.43 -6.67 2.27
N ILE A 33 -21.84 -5.46 2.64
CA ILE A 33 -21.53 -4.23 1.91
C ILE A 33 -20.03 -3.95 1.95
N ASN A 34 -19.39 -4.04 3.11
CA ASN A 34 -17.93 -3.83 3.24
C ASN A 34 -17.15 -4.88 2.43
N GLY A 35 -17.55 -6.14 2.50
CA GLY A 35 -17.00 -7.20 1.66
C GLY A 35 -17.19 -6.95 0.16
N ALA A 36 -18.35 -6.46 -0.25
CA ALA A 36 -18.66 -6.09 -1.62
C ALA A 36 -17.80 -4.89 -2.11
N ARG A 37 -17.62 -3.88 -1.29
CA ARG A 37 -16.77 -2.72 -1.58
C ARG A 37 -15.32 -3.14 -1.80
N ALA A 38 -14.77 -3.95 -0.90
CA ALA A 38 -13.43 -4.49 -1.05
C ALA A 38 -13.28 -5.32 -2.34
N ARG A 39 -14.32 -6.08 -2.72
CA ARG A 39 -14.35 -6.84 -3.97
C ARG A 39 -14.33 -5.95 -5.20
N VAL A 40 -15.16 -4.91 -5.24
CA VAL A 40 -15.19 -3.94 -6.35
C VAL A 40 -13.83 -3.28 -6.54
N VAL A 41 -13.16 -2.88 -5.46
CA VAL A 41 -11.83 -2.27 -5.55
C VAL A 41 -10.80 -3.26 -6.09
N ARG A 42 -10.83 -4.52 -5.67
CA ARG A 42 -9.92 -5.55 -6.20
C ARG A 42 -10.13 -5.80 -7.70
N ASP A 43 -11.38 -5.78 -8.15
CA ASP A 43 -11.70 -6.05 -9.55
C ASP A 43 -11.46 -4.84 -10.48
N THR A 44 -11.48 -3.61 -9.94
CA THR A 44 -11.41 -2.37 -10.75
C THR A 44 -10.18 -1.51 -10.49
N GLY A 45 -9.55 -1.63 -9.33
CA GLY A 45 -8.47 -0.73 -8.90
C GLY A 45 -8.91 0.74 -8.77
N CYS A 46 -10.21 1.00 -8.47
CA CYS A 46 -10.77 2.36 -8.51
C CYS A 46 -10.25 3.29 -7.41
N LEU A 47 -9.82 2.76 -6.27
CA LEU A 47 -9.22 3.54 -5.19
C LEU A 47 -7.72 3.66 -5.37
N ARG A 48 -7.32 4.46 -6.33
CA ARG A 48 -5.93 4.72 -6.65
C ARG A 48 -5.48 6.04 -6.05
N THR A 49 -4.35 6.03 -5.37
CA THR A 49 -3.78 7.23 -4.76
C THR A 49 -2.26 7.22 -4.84
N VAL A 50 -1.67 8.40 -4.80
CA VAL A 50 -0.23 8.56 -4.71
C VAL A 50 0.12 8.76 -3.25
N GLN A 51 0.94 7.87 -2.72
CA GLN A 51 1.48 7.97 -1.37
C GLN A 51 2.93 8.43 -1.47
N THR A 52 3.23 9.56 -0.85
CA THR A 52 4.60 10.06 -0.78
C THR A 52 5.28 9.49 0.46
N SER A 53 6.47 8.95 0.28
CA SER A 53 7.33 8.43 1.33
C SER A 53 8.77 8.89 1.07
N GLN A 54 9.69 8.44 1.90
CA GLN A 54 11.10 8.76 1.76
C GLN A 54 11.94 7.50 1.90
N THR A 55 12.94 7.34 1.05
CA THR A 55 13.96 6.31 1.26
C THR A 55 15.01 6.85 2.24
N PRO A 56 15.56 6.02 3.06
CA PRO A 56 15.18 4.65 3.38
C PRO A 56 13.88 4.57 4.19
N CYS A 57 13.08 3.53 3.98
CA CYS A 57 11.94 3.22 4.83
C CYS A 57 12.34 2.12 5.83
N THR A 58 11.72 2.15 7.03
CA THR A 58 11.91 1.06 7.96
C THR A 58 11.24 -0.21 7.45
N PRO A 59 11.87 -1.39 7.52
CA PRO A 59 11.23 -2.66 7.20
C PRO A 59 10.25 -3.12 8.30
N VAL A 60 10.18 -2.42 9.43
CA VAL A 60 9.36 -2.80 10.58
C VAL A 60 8.01 -2.10 10.56
N ALA A 61 6.94 -2.85 10.86
CA ALA A 61 5.58 -2.33 10.89
C ALA A 61 5.42 -1.15 11.89
N GLY A 62 4.70 -0.12 11.46
CA GLY A 62 4.41 1.05 12.29
C GLY A 62 5.59 1.98 12.54
N GLY A 63 6.70 1.77 11.84
CA GLY A 63 7.88 2.62 11.97
C GLY A 63 7.71 3.98 11.29
N ASN A 64 8.34 4.99 11.89
CA ASN A 64 8.49 6.30 11.27
C ASN A 64 9.53 6.25 10.16
N THR A 65 9.46 7.19 9.22
CA THR A 65 10.52 7.36 8.21
C THR A 65 11.86 7.63 8.90
N PRO A 66 12.92 6.85 8.58
CA PRO A 66 14.22 7.02 9.21
C PRO A 66 14.80 8.41 8.96
N VAL A 67 15.39 8.98 9.99
CA VAL A 67 16.12 10.26 9.92
C VAL A 67 17.58 9.96 9.58
N ILE A 68 18.23 10.82 8.80
CA ILE A 68 19.65 10.67 8.48
C ILE A 68 20.48 10.80 9.76
N TRP A 69 21.39 9.86 9.97
CA TRP A 69 22.30 9.87 11.11
C TRP A 69 23.21 11.09 11.07
N SER A 70 23.21 11.82 12.14
CA SER A 70 24.20 12.89 12.38
C SER A 70 24.67 12.84 13.83
N SER A 71 25.96 13.05 14.06
CA SER A 71 26.51 13.19 15.41
C SER A 71 25.87 14.38 16.12
N GLY A 72 25.43 14.16 17.36
CA GLY A 72 24.69 15.16 18.13
C GLY A 72 23.20 15.19 17.93
N LEU A 73 22.64 14.35 17.05
CA LEU A 73 21.18 14.23 16.85
C LEU A 73 20.52 13.59 18.08
N THR A 74 19.51 14.25 18.64
CA THR A 74 18.68 13.69 19.71
C THR A 74 17.59 12.81 19.13
N VAL A 75 17.50 11.58 19.61
CA VAL A 75 16.53 10.57 19.15
C VAL A 75 15.78 9.96 20.32
N SER A 76 14.57 9.49 20.08
CA SER A 76 13.72 8.82 21.06
C SER A 76 13.68 7.31 20.83
N ALA A 77 13.36 6.54 21.86
CA ALA A 77 13.13 5.11 21.69
C ALA A 77 11.94 4.87 20.73
N GLY A 78 12.13 3.97 19.76
CA GLY A 78 11.17 3.71 18.68
C GLY A 78 11.44 4.50 17.40
N ASP A 79 12.33 5.48 17.41
CA ASP A 79 12.78 6.16 16.20
C ASP A 79 13.65 5.23 15.35
N TYR A 80 13.78 5.57 14.07
CA TYR A 80 14.68 4.92 13.14
C TYR A 80 15.67 5.93 12.58
N VAL A 81 16.92 5.53 12.45
CA VAL A 81 17.99 6.34 11.88
C VAL A 81 18.68 5.61 10.75
N PHE A 82 19.05 6.36 9.74
CA PHE A 82 19.72 5.85 8.54
C PHE A 82 21.18 6.26 8.53
N SER A 83 22.07 5.29 8.37
CA SER A 83 23.49 5.50 8.24
C SER A 83 24.06 4.64 7.12
N ASN A 84 24.73 5.27 6.17
CA ASN A 84 25.21 4.63 4.95
C ASN A 84 24.09 3.89 4.22
N ILE A 85 24.13 2.55 4.19
CA ILE A 85 23.16 1.68 3.54
C ILE A 85 22.25 0.96 4.55
N TYR A 86 22.30 1.29 5.83
CA TYR A 86 21.65 0.55 6.89
C TYR A 86 20.69 1.41 7.70
N ILE A 87 19.62 0.76 8.15
CA ILE A 87 18.63 1.32 9.05
C ILE A 87 18.88 0.75 10.45
N TYR A 88 18.83 1.63 11.45
CA TYR A 88 18.96 1.28 12.86
C TYR A 88 17.71 1.70 13.61
N ALA A 89 17.17 0.80 14.42
CA ALA A 89 16.11 1.11 15.37
C ALA A 89 16.72 1.64 16.67
N VAL A 90 16.18 2.74 17.18
CA VAL A 90 16.60 3.30 18.48
C VAL A 90 15.86 2.54 19.57
N THR A 91 16.58 1.77 20.37
CA THR A 91 16.04 1.01 21.50
C THR A 91 16.03 1.80 22.79
N VAL A 92 17.01 2.68 22.98
CA VAL A 92 17.07 3.64 24.09
C VAL A 92 17.36 5.02 23.53
N GLY A 93 16.47 5.99 23.81
CA GLY A 93 16.63 7.37 23.37
C GLY A 93 17.86 8.04 24.00
N GLY A 94 18.40 9.04 23.30
CA GLY A 94 19.57 9.78 23.71
C GLY A 94 20.12 10.62 22.58
N VAL A 95 21.37 11.02 22.69
CA VAL A 95 22.10 11.76 21.68
C VAL A 95 23.02 10.80 20.93
N LEU A 96 22.91 10.76 19.62
CA LEU A 96 23.75 9.92 18.77
C LEU A 96 25.19 10.41 18.77
N GLY A 97 26.13 9.48 18.85
CA GLY A 97 27.54 9.71 18.63
C GLY A 97 27.92 9.70 17.16
N ASP A 98 29.19 9.46 16.88
CA ASP A 98 29.66 9.36 15.51
C ASP A 98 28.99 8.26 14.73
N ASN A 99 28.89 8.47 13.41
CA ASN A 99 28.28 7.54 12.50
C ASN A 99 28.98 6.16 12.54
N PRO A 100 28.26 5.04 12.72
CA PRO A 100 28.87 3.73 12.69
C PRO A 100 29.54 3.44 11.35
N ALA A 101 30.82 3.01 11.40
CA ALA A 101 31.64 2.76 10.21
C ALA A 101 31.33 1.40 9.56
N TYR A 102 30.10 1.19 9.12
CA TYR A 102 29.69 0.03 8.34
C TYR A 102 29.31 0.45 6.91
N PRO A 103 29.63 -0.36 5.87
CA PRO A 103 30.44 -1.57 5.91
C PRO A 103 31.91 -1.28 6.26
N SER A 104 32.49 -2.16 7.06
CA SER A 104 33.92 -2.11 7.41
C SER A 104 34.71 -3.14 6.65
N ALA A 105 36.05 -3.02 6.65
CA ALA A 105 36.94 -3.96 5.96
C ALA A 105 36.72 -5.45 6.40
N ASN A 106 36.27 -5.68 7.62
CA ASN A 106 36.10 -7.00 8.21
C ASN A 106 34.64 -7.39 8.47
N ASN A 107 33.69 -6.44 8.43
CA ASN A 107 32.27 -6.67 8.69
C ASN A 107 31.42 -5.89 7.71
N ILE A 108 30.75 -6.59 6.83
CA ILE A 108 29.84 -5.99 5.84
C ILE A 108 28.54 -5.55 6.51
N TYR A 109 28.08 -6.28 7.53
CA TYR A 109 26.83 -5.97 8.23
C TYR A 109 27.10 -5.49 9.66
N PRO A 110 26.29 -4.53 10.16
CA PRO A 110 26.29 -4.17 11.57
C PRO A 110 25.94 -5.38 12.46
N PRO A 111 26.41 -5.37 13.72
CA PRO A 111 26.02 -6.43 14.66
C PRO A 111 24.50 -6.44 14.85
N SER A 112 23.90 -7.63 14.94
CA SER A 112 22.49 -7.80 15.24
C SER A 112 22.13 -7.47 16.70
N THR A 113 23.14 -7.41 17.57
CA THR A 113 22.99 -7.00 18.98
C THR A 113 22.93 -5.47 19.09
N PRO A 114 22.10 -4.92 20.01
CA PRO A 114 22.10 -3.50 20.27
C PRO A 114 23.49 -2.99 20.69
N PHE A 115 23.87 -1.83 20.20
CA PHE A 115 25.13 -1.15 20.58
C PHE A 115 24.88 0.31 20.93
N THR A 116 25.76 0.86 21.76
CA THR A 116 25.63 2.26 22.21
C THR A 116 26.37 3.19 21.25
N SER A 117 25.72 4.27 20.85
CA SER A 117 26.34 5.37 20.11
C SER A 117 26.00 6.69 20.80
N GLY A 118 27.04 7.34 21.35
CA GLY A 118 26.80 8.48 22.23
C GLY A 118 26.10 8.05 23.52
N THR A 119 24.92 8.61 23.80
CA THR A 119 24.05 8.21 24.93
C THR A 119 22.84 7.39 24.47
N ALA A 120 22.63 7.23 23.17
CA ALA A 120 21.56 6.42 22.60
C ALA A 120 22.02 4.96 22.41
N THR A 121 21.09 4.02 22.49
CA THR A 121 21.32 2.61 22.12
C THR A 121 20.52 2.30 20.85
N VAL A 122 21.19 1.74 19.87
CA VAL A 122 20.63 1.43 18.55
C VAL A 122 20.86 -0.03 18.18
N GLN A 123 19.99 -0.59 17.38
CA GLN A 123 20.06 -1.94 16.88
C GLN A 123 19.88 -1.94 15.36
N TYR A 124 20.65 -2.73 14.65
CA TYR A 124 20.47 -2.93 13.22
C TYR A 124 19.08 -3.45 12.90
N ALA A 125 18.34 -2.75 12.07
CA ALA A 125 16.98 -3.08 11.69
C ALA A 125 16.87 -3.67 10.28
N GLY A 126 17.83 -3.38 9.41
CA GLY A 126 17.84 -3.89 8.05
C GLY A 126 18.56 -2.99 7.06
N PRO A 127 18.70 -3.45 5.82
CA PRO A 127 19.22 -2.63 4.73
C PRO A 127 18.19 -1.58 4.29
N SER A 128 18.68 -0.50 3.68
CA SER A 128 17.84 0.61 3.24
C SER A 128 17.11 0.38 1.91
N GLU A 129 17.42 -0.70 1.22
CA GLU A 129 16.76 -1.08 -0.03
C GLU A 129 15.35 -1.69 0.16
N LEU A 130 14.97 -1.96 1.42
CA LEU A 130 13.70 -2.59 1.75
C LEU A 130 12.65 -1.57 2.17
N ILE A 131 11.52 -1.57 1.47
CA ILE A 131 10.32 -0.82 1.84
C ILE A 131 9.25 -1.83 2.26
N ASN A 132 8.73 -1.71 3.47
CA ASN A 132 7.60 -2.50 3.92
C ASN A 132 6.30 -1.71 3.69
N TYR A 133 5.22 -2.35 3.25
CA TYR A 133 3.91 -1.71 3.08
C TYR A 133 3.39 -1.07 4.36
N SER A 134 3.75 -1.60 5.53
CA SER A 134 3.40 -1.01 6.81
C SER A 134 4.06 0.35 7.07
N CYS A 135 5.10 0.68 6.34
CA CYS A 135 5.76 1.99 6.40
C CYS A 135 5.07 3.05 5.53
N LEU A 136 4.13 2.64 4.68
CA LEU A 136 3.37 3.57 3.85
C LEU A 136 2.32 4.29 4.69
N PRO A 137 1.96 5.53 4.34
CA PRO A 137 0.99 6.33 5.10
C PRO A 137 -0.38 5.66 5.29
N SER A 138 -0.79 4.81 4.35
CA SER A 138 -2.03 4.02 4.44
C SER A 138 -1.82 2.60 4.98
N GLY A 139 -0.58 2.22 5.26
CA GLY A 139 -0.24 0.97 5.94
C GLY A 139 -0.98 -0.27 5.40
N ASN A 140 -1.68 -0.94 6.30
CA ASN A 140 -2.39 -2.20 6.02
C ASN A 140 -3.52 -2.09 4.99
N LEU A 141 -3.92 -0.88 4.58
CA LEU A 141 -4.96 -0.66 3.57
C LEU A 141 -4.41 -0.72 2.12
N THR A 142 -3.10 -0.77 1.94
CA THR A 142 -2.50 -0.87 0.60
C THR A 142 -2.69 -2.28 0.05
N LEU A 143 -3.38 -2.37 -1.10
CA LEU A 143 -3.63 -3.62 -1.81
C LEU A 143 -2.49 -3.94 -2.78
N ASP A 144 -2.05 -2.95 -3.55
CA ASP A 144 -1.04 -3.12 -4.58
C ASP A 144 -0.30 -1.81 -4.86
N VAL A 145 0.92 -1.92 -5.39
CA VAL A 145 1.75 -0.80 -5.83
C VAL A 145 1.96 -0.91 -7.32
N ILE A 146 1.36 0.01 -8.06
CA ILE A 146 1.37 -0.02 -9.53
C ILE A 146 2.68 0.53 -10.09
N ASN A 147 3.17 1.62 -9.49
CA ASN A 147 4.38 2.30 -9.95
C ASN A 147 5.06 3.04 -8.80
N ILE A 148 6.37 3.17 -8.89
CA ILE A 148 7.18 3.95 -7.96
C ILE A 148 7.96 4.98 -8.77
N ASN A 149 7.86 6.25 -8.35
CA ASN A 149 8.64 7.33 -8.90
C ASN A 149 9.57 7.88 -7.82
N LEU A 150 10.78 8.20 -8.21
CA LEU A 150 11.79 8.78 -7.35
C LEU A 150 12.00 10.25 -7.75
N TYR A 151 12.13 11.13 -6.77
CA TYR A 151 12.50 12.51 -7.01
C TYR A 151 14.01 12.69 -6.91
N TRP A 152 14.59 13.13 -8.03
CA TRP A 152 16.00 13.55 -8.09
C TRP A 152 16.05 15.05 -8.40
N GLY A 153 16.31 15.84 -7.36
CA GLY A 153 16.14 17.28 -7.45
C GLY A 153 14.68 17.63 -7.77
N ASN A 154 14.45 18.33 -8.87
CA ASN A 154 13.12 18.69 -9.36
C ASN A 154 12.55 17.69 -10.39
N SER A 155 13.28 16.64 -10.71
CA SER A 155 12.88 15.68 -11.73
C SER A 155 12.26 14.45 -11.08
N ARG A 156 11.09 14.04 -11.59
CA ARG A 156 10.39 12.80 -11.21
C ARG A 156 10.82 11.69 -12.17
N ILE A 157 11.48 10.67 -11.65
CA ILE A 157 12.04 9.55 -12.44
C ILE A 157 11.30 8.28 -12.07
N PRO A 158 10.62 7.59 -13.02
CA PRO A 158 9.98 6.31 -12.75
C PRO A 158 11.04 5.23 -12.52
N LEU A 159 10.87 4.42 -11.47
CA LEU A 159 11.66 3.23 -11.26
C LEU A 159 11.14 2.10 -12.16
N ARG A 160 12.06 1.30 -12.69
CA ARG A 160 11.70 0.15 -13.51
C ARG A 160 11.25 -1.02 -12.63
N TYR A 161 10.04 -1.53 -12.87
CA TYR A 161 9.62 -2.79 -12.26
C TYR A 161 10.43 -3.96 -12.83
N MET A 162 10.92 -4.85 -11.96
CA MET A 162 11.56 -6.11 -12.33
C MET A 162 10.92 -7.26 -11.55
N PRO A 163 10.63 -8.41 -12.20
CA PRO A 163 10.23 -9.61 -11.49
C PRO A 163 11.28 -9.99 -10.44
N TRP A 164 10.84 -10.55 -9.31
CA TRP A 164 11.74 -10.87 -8.20
C TRP A 164 12.93 -11.74 -8.60
N THR A 165 12.72 -12.73 -9.47
CA THR A 165 13.79 -13.62 -9.95
C THR A 165 14.90 -12.86 -10.66
N ASP A 166 14.54 -11.92 -11.53
CA ASP A 166 15.51 -11.11 -12.29
C ASP A 166 16.17 -10.08 -11.36
N PHE A 167 15.38 -9.46 -10.49
CA PHE A 167 15.90 -8.52 -9.50
C PHE A 167 16.90 -9.21 -8.57
N ASN A 168 16.55 -10.37 -8.03
CA ASN A 168 17.42 -11.14 -7.13
C ASN A 168 18.71 -11.64 -7.81
N ALA A 169 18.66 -11.97 -9.09
CA ALA A 169 19.86 -12.32 -9.86
C ALA A 169 20.83 -11.14 -9.96
N GLN A 170 20.31 -9.90 -10.02
CA GLN A 170 21.11 -8.68 -10.05
C GLN A 170 21.48 -8.17 -8.65
N LEU A 171 20.81 -8.60 -7.60
CA LEU A 171 21.03 -8.17 -6.23
C LEU A 171 22.48 -8.39 -5.78
N ARG A 172 23.15 -9.46 -6.28
CA ARG A 172 24.59 -9.69 -6.04
C ARG A 172 25.46 -8.51 -6.42
N TYR A 173 25.08 -7.75 -7.45
CA TYR A 173 25.78 -6.57 -7.90
C TYR A 173 25.33 -5.30 -7.17
N TRP A 174 24.07 -5.25 -6.75
CA TRP A 174 23.46 -4.07 -6.15
C TRP A 174 23.62 -3.99 -4.64
N GLN A 175 23.74 -5.13 -3.93
CA GLN A 175 23.98 -5.14 -2.49
C GLN A 175 25.22 -4.36 -2.05
N ASN A 176 26.24 -4.34 -2.90
CA ASN A 176 27.50 -3.62 -2.65
C ASN A 176 27.61 -2.32 -3.43
N ARG A 177 26.59 -1.94 -4.16
CA ARG A 177 26.58 -0.72 -4.96
C ARG A 177 25.58 0.27 -4.39
N ILE A 178 26.14 1.36 -3.89
CA ILE A 178 25.38 2.50 -3.38
C ILE A 178 25.17 3.48 -4.53
N GLY A 179 23.98 4.03 -4.68
CA GLY A 179 23.69 5.03 -5.69
C GLY A 179 22.20 5.33 -5.83
N THR A 180 21.86 6.10 -6.85
CA THR A 180 20.46 6.41 -7.14
C THR A 180 19.70 5.14 -7.56
N PRO A 181 18.60 4.78 -6.89
CA PRO A 181 17.76 3.64 -7.30
C PRO A 181 17.22 3.80 -8.72
N VAL A 182 17.22 2.69 -9.48
CA VAL A 182 16.73 2.65 -10.87
C VAL A 182 15.64 1.63 -11.10
N ALA A 183 15.53 0.64 -10.19
CA ALA A 183 14.56 -0.43 -10.31
C ALA A 183 13.96 -0.81 -8.95
N TYR A 184 12.82 -1.48 -9.01
CA TYR A 184 12.17 -2.05 -7.82
C TYR A 184 11.58 -3.41 -8.15
N SER A 185 11.39 -4.22 -7.10
CA SER A 185 10.70 -5.50 -7.17
C SER A 185 9.80 -5.67 -5.96
N ILE A 186 8.68 -6.33 -6.16
CA ILE A 186 7.75 -6.68 -5.08
C ILE A 186 8.03 -8.11 -4.66
N TYR A 187 8.21 -8.33 -3.37
CA TYR A 187 8.44 -9.64 -2.78
C TYR A 187 7.42 -9.95 -1.69
N GLY A 188 6.75 -11.10 -1.84
CA GLY A 188 5.69 -11.48 -0.91
C GLY A 188 4.50 -10.53 -0.95
N GLN A 189 3.87 -10.33 0.21
CA GLN A 189 2.65 -9.53 0.33
C GLN A 189 2.88 -8.10 0.81
N SER A 190 4.08 -7.77 1.30
CA SER A 190 4.30 -6.51 2.00
C SER A 190 5.68 -5.88 1.80
N GLN A 191 6.52 -6.46 0.98
CA GLN A 191 7.89 -6.00 0.83
C GLN A 191 8.17 -5.51 -0.59
N ILE A 192 8.83 -4.37 -0.69
CA ILE A 192 9.32 -3.79 -1.94
C ILE A 192 10.83 -3.62 -1.78
N TYR A 193 11.58 -4.22 -2.67
CA TYR A 193 13.02 -4.00 -2.79
C TYR A 193 13.31 -2.97 -3.85
N ILE A 194 14.20 -2.05 -3.57
CA ILE A 194 14.70 -1.05 -4.53
C ILE A 194 16.19 -1.27 -4.76
N GLY A 195 16.65 -1.03 -5.96
CA GLY A 195 18.05 -1.22 -6.31
C GLY A 195 18.55 -0.19 -7.31
N PRO A 196 19.82 0.21 -7.25
CA PRO A 196 20.82 0.02 -6.17
C PRO A 196 20.37 0.55 -4.81
N VAL A 197 21.11 0.21 -3.75
CA VAL A 197 20.86 0.74 -2.41
C VAL A 197 20.96 2.27 -2.43
N PRO A 198 19.95 3.01 -1.92
CA PRO A 198 19.98 4.47 -1.91
C PRO A 198 21.21 5.04 -1.21
N ASP A 199 21.92 5.97 -1.84
CA ASP A 199 23.05 6.70 -1.28
C ASP A 199 22.63 7.87 -0.37
N ILE A 200 21.42 8.39 -0.60
CA ILE A 200 20.79 9.45 0.21
C ILE A 200 19.31 9.13 0.43
N ALA A 201 18.67 9.89 1.28
CA ALA A 201 17.22 9.83 1.45
C ALA A 201 16.52 10.54 0.27
N TYR A 202 15.96 9.76 -0.64
CA TYR A 202 15.16 10.26 -1.76
C TYR A 202 13.68 10.31 -1.38
N VAL A 203 12.99 11.33 -1.83
CA VAL A 203 11.52 11.33 -1.81
C VAL A 203 11.04 10.41 -2.92
N ILE A 204 10.10 9.52 -2.57
CA ILE A 204 9.47 8.57 -3.50
C ILE A 204 7.96 8.75 -3.48
N ASP A 205 7.35 8.67 -4.64
CA ASP A 205 5.90 8.57 -4.81
C ASP A 205 5.53 7.14 -5.21
N LEU A 206 4.73 6.50 -4.39
CA LEU A 206 4.17 5.20 -4.66
C LEU A 206 2.73 5.37 -5.18
N ASP A 207 2.48 4.96 -6.40
CA ASP A 207 1.15 4.90 -6.98
C ASP A 207 0.50 3.60 -6.53
N THR A 208 -0.42 3.69 -5.58
CA THR A 208 -0.97 2.56 -4.86
C THR A 208 -2.47 2.42 -5.06
N VAL A 209 -2.96 1.18 -5.03
CA VAL A 209 -4.36 0.86 -4.90
C VAL A 209 -4.64 0.57 -3.43
N LEU A 210 -5.59 1.30 -2.86
CA LEU A 210 -5.99 1.13 -1.46
C LEU A 210 -7.25 0.28 -1.36
N LEU A 211 -7.37 -0.49 -0.27
CA LEU A 211 -8.65 -1.06 0.13
C LEU A 211 -9.54 0.04 0.73
N PRO A 212 -10.87 -0.04 0.56
CA PRO A 212 -11.77 0.91 1.19
C PRO A 212 -11.78 0.71 2.71
N THR A 213 -11.83 1.80 3.46
CA THR A 213 -12.09 1.74 4.91
C THR A 213 -13.50 1.25 5.16
N ASP A 214 -13.69 0.41 6.19
CA ASP A 214 -15.01 -0.12 6.51
C ASP A 214 -15.97 0.99 6.92
N LEU A 215 -17.21 0.90 6.45
CA LEU A 215 -18.31 1.75 6.89
C LEU A 215 -18.89 1.13 8.17
N VAL A 216 -19.06 1.93 9.20
CA VAL A 216 -19.54 1.49 10.51
C VAL A 216 -20.87 2.18 10.88
N ASN A 217 -20.92 3.49 10.72
CA ASN A 217 -22.12 4.28 11.02
C ASN A 217 -22.99 4.45 9.80
N LEU A 218 -24.30 4.51 9.96
CA LEU A 218 -25.25 4.67 8.86
C LEU A 218 -25.02 5.95 8.04
N SER A 219 -24.45 6.98 8.64
CA SER A 219 -24.09 8.25 8.01
C SER A 219 -22.73 8.24 7.31
N ASP A 220 -21.92 7.18 7.50
CA ASP A 220 -20.60 7.12 6.88
C ASP A 220 -20.73 7.16 5.37
N THR A 221 -19.92 8.01 4.75
CA THR A 221 -19.89 8.18 3.30
C THR A 221 -18.83 7.32 2.66
N ASP A 222 -19.19 6.70 1.54
CA ASP A 222 -18.25 5.89 0.78
C ASP A 222 -17.22 6.75 0.06
N ASN A 223 -15.97 6.29 0.05
CA ASN A 223 -14.88 6.84 -0.74
C ASN A 223 -14.86 6.29 -2.19
N ILE A 224 -15.71 5.30 -2.51
CA ILE A 224 -15.90 4.79 -3.87
C ILE A 224 -16.91 5.67 -4.59
N ASN A 225 -16.46 6.37 -5.63
CA ASN A 225 -17.31 7.25 -6.42
C ASN A 225 -18.12 6.49 -7.48
N ASP A 226 -19.23 7.11 -7.92
CA ASP A 226 -19.96 6.64 -9.09
C ASP A 226 -19.08 6.75 -10.36
N PRO A 227 -19.06 5.76 -11.27
CA PRO A 227 -19.96 4.59 -11.38
C PRO A 227 -19.52 3.32 -10.62
N TYR A 228 -18.40 3.34 -9.93
CA TYR A 228 -17.86 2.16 -9.24
C TYR A 228 -18.69 1.72 -8.02
N SER A 229 -19.49 2.61 -7.45
CA SER A 229 -20.37 2.29 -6.33
C SER A 229 -21.59 1.44 -6.72
N ASN A 230 -22.02 1.50 -8.00
CA ASN A 230 -23.21 0.78 -8.47
C ASN A 230 -23.14 -0.75 -8.36
N PRO A 231 -22.00 -1.43 -8.65
CA PRO A 231 -21.89 -2.88 -8.51
C PRO A 231 -21.98 -3.39 -7.07
N VAL A 232 -21.67 -2.56 -6.07
CA VAL A 232 -21.58 -2.95 -4.65
C VAL A 232 -22.84 -3.62 -4.15
N LYS A 233 -24.01 -3.05 -4.44
CA LYS A 233 -25.31 -3.60 -4.00
C LYS A 233 -25.60 -5.01 -4.54
N PHE A 234 -25.18 -5.31 -5.77
CA PHE A 234 -25.41 -6.63 -6.37
C PHE A 234 -24.50 -7.70 -5.75
N TYR A 235 -23.24 -7.35 -5.46
CA TYR A 235 -22.35 -8.29 -4.78
C TYR A 235 -22.74 -8.50 -3.32
N ALA A 236 -23.22 -7.47 -2.63
CA ALA A 236 -23.76 -7.60 -1.28
C ALA A 236 -25.02 -8.49 -1.25
N ALA A 237 -25.93 -8.32 -2.22
CA ALA A 237 -27.11 -9.19 -2.37
C ALA A 237 -26.72 -10.64 -2.72
N TYR A 238 -25.68 -10.82 -3.55
CA TYR A 238 -25.11 -12.14 -3.82
C TYR A 238 -24.62 -12.81 -2.54
N LEU A 239 -23.82 -12.11 -1.71
CA LEU A 239 -23.33 -12.66 -0.45
C LEU A 239 -24.48 -13.04 0.49
N ALA A 240 -25.49 -12.18 0.62
CA ALA A 240 -26.65 -12.46 1.45
C ALA A 240 -27.35 -13.76 1.03
N LYS A 241 -27.64 -13.93 -0.27
CA LYS A 241 -28.28 -15.13 -0.79
C LYS A 241 -27.39 -16.37 -0.78
N TYR A 242 -26.09 -16.20 -0.95
CA TYR A 242 -25.13 -17.28 -0.85
C TYR A 242 -25.07 -17.86 0.57
N TYR A 243 -25.03 -17.00 1.62
CA TYR A 243 -25.05 -17.44 3.01
C TYR A 243 -26.41 -18.02 3.44
N GLU A 244 -27.50 -17.62 2.78
CA GLU A 244 -28.83 -18.23 2.94
C GLU A 244 -28.95 -19.60 2.24
N GLN A 245 -27.91 -20.02 1.52
CA GLN A 245 -27.90 -21.25 0.70
C GLN A 245 -28.87 -21.22 -0.49
N SER A 246 -29.34 -20.06 -0.90
CA SER A 246 -30.21 -19.86 -2.07
C SER A 246 -29.35 -19.66 -3.33
N PHE A 247 -28.62 -20.69 -3.73
CA PHE A 247 -27.58 -20.59 -4.77
C PHE A 247 -28.10 -20.14 -6.13
N GLY A 248 -29.31 -20.51 -6.52
CA GLY A 248 -29.89 -20.08 -7.78
C GLY A 248 -30.12 -18.55 -7.85
N GLU A 249 -30.64 -17.96 -6.78
CA GLU A 249 -30.81 -16.51 -6.69
C GLU A 249 -29.43 -15.79 -6.56
N ALA A 250 -28.52 -16.39 -5.82
CA ALA A 250 -27.17 -15.85 -5.68
C ALA A 250 -26.45 -15.73 -7.04
N GLU A 251 -26.54 -16.76 -7.91
CA GLU A 251 -25.93 -16.71 -9.23
C GLU A 251 -26.49 -15.59 -10.12
N ILE A 252 -27.77 -15.28 -10.00
CA ILE A 252 -28.38 -14.16 -10.74
C ILE A 252 -27.73 -12.84 -10.32
N TYR A 253 -27.58 -12.59 -9.02
CA TYR A 253 -26.94 -11.37 -8.53
C TYR A 253 -25.45 -11.30 -8.88
N LEU A 254 -24.74 -12.43 -8.86
CA LEU A 254 -23.35 -12.49 -9.32
C LEU A 254 -23.25 -12.18 -10.82
N GLY A 255 -24.17 -12.66 -11.63
CA GLY A 255 -24.28 -12.32 -13.06
C GLY A 255 -24.45 -10.82 -13.28
N GLN A 256 -25.38 -10.20 -12.54
CA GLN A 256 -25.61 -8.75 -12.59
C GLN A 256 -24.38 -7.97 -12.14
N TYR A 257 -23.71 -8.40 -11.08
CA TYR A 257 -22.46 -7.79 -10.63
C TYR A 257 -21.40 -7.79 -11.73
N LYS A 258 -21.15 -8.96 -12.38
CA LYS A 258 -20.17 -9.06 -13.47
C LYS A 258 -20.51 -8.16 -14.65
N GLN A 259 -21.79 -8.07 -15.03
CA GLN A 259 -22.24 -7.15 -16.10
C GLN A 259 -21.97 -5.68 -15.73
N GLN A 260 -22.27 -5.29 -14.48
CA GLN A 260 -22.01 -3.93 -14.02
C GLN A 260 -20.51 -3.58 -13.98
N ILE A 261 -19.66 -4.50 -13.51
CA ILE A 261 -18.21 -4.32 -13.55
C ILE A 261 -17.70 -4.13 -14.97
N GLN A 262 -18.15 -4.96 -15.92
CA GLN A 262 -17.79 -4.83 -17.33
C GLN A 262 -18.22 -3.48 -17.92
N ALA A 263 -19.46 -3.04 -17.62
CA ALA A 263 -19.97 -1.75 -18.06
C ALA A 263 -19.16 -0.58 -17.51
N VAL A 264 -18.79 -0.65 -16.21
CA VAL A 264 -17.93 0.35 -15.57
C VAL A 264 -16.56 0.39 -16.23
N GLN A 265 -15.92 -0.76 -16.42
CA GLN A 265 -14.61 -0.84 -17.09
C GLN A 265 -14.68 -0.29 -18.52
N ALA A 266 -15.68 -0.68 -19.31
CA ALA A 266 -15.87 -0.18 -20.66
C ALA A 266 -16.04 1.35 -20.71
N SER A 267 -16.78 1.95 -19.76
CA SER A 267 -16.97 3.39 -19.69
C SER A 267 -15.69 4.17 -19.42
N ILE A 268 -14.70 3.55 -18.77
CA ILE A 268 -13.40 4.15 -18.47
C ILE A 268 -12.46 4.07 -19.66
N TYR A 269 -12.44 2.92 -20.36
CA TYR A 269 -11.62 2.76 -21.56
C TYR A 269 -11.99 3.73 -22.68
N THR A 270 -13.27 4.00 -22.85
CA THR A 270 -13.75 4.96 -23.88
C THR A 270 -13.34 6.42 -23.59
N ARG A 271 -13.05 6.77 -22.33
CA ARG A 271 -12.55 8.11 -21.97
C ARG A 271 -11.03 8.28 -22.15
N ARG A 272 -10.28 7.19 -22.27
CA ARG A 272 -8.85 7.20 -22.55
C ARG A 272 -8.62 7.00 -24.06
N LEU A 273 -9.02 7.98 -24.85
CA LEU A 273 -8.58 8.03 -26.24
C LEU A 273 -7.04 8.11 -26.23
N PRO A 274 -6.35 7.19 -26.92
CA PRO A 274 -4.91 7.30 -27.06
C PRO A 274 -4.62 8.67 -27.69
N ASP A 275 -3.80 9.47 -27.04
CA ASP A 275 -3.27 10.68 -27.66
C ASP A 275 -2.52 10.23 -28.91
N PRO A 276 -2.90 10.69 -30.13
CA PRO A 276 -2.23 10.31 -31.36
C PRO A 276 -0.75 10.69 -31.36
N TYR A 277 -0.33 11.60 -30.47
CA TYR A 277 1.05 12.03 -30.27
C TYR A 277 1.82 11.21 -29.23
N SER A 278 1.18 10.36 -28.43
CA SER A 278 1.84 9.55 -27.41
C SER A 278 2.73 8.41 -27.96
N ARG A 279 2.73 8.19 -29.28
CA ARG A 279 3.58 7.20 -29.99
C ARG A 279 4.85 7.79 -30.58
N ALA A 280 5.19 9.05 -30.30
CA ALA A 280 6.32 9.74 -30.93
C ALA A 280 7.60 9.77 -30.06
N TYR A 281 7.74 8.86 -29.06
CA TYR A 281 8.97 8.73 -28.27
C TYR A 281 9.29 7.28 -28.00
#